data_d58b911d0b6a03222e03c6d1723a1e50
#
_entry.id   d58b911d0b6a03222e03c6d1723a1e50
#
_cell.length_a   1.000
_cell.length_b   1.000
_cell.length_c   1.000
_cell.angle_alpha   90.00
_cell.angle_beta   90.00
_cell.angle_gamma   90.00
#
_symmetry.space_group_name_H-M   'P 1'
#
loop_
_entity.id
_entity.type
_entity.pdbx_description
1 polymer ?
#
loop_
_entity_poly.entity_id
_entity_poly.type
_entity_poly.pdbx_seq_one_letter_code
_entity_poly.pdbx_strand_id
1 'polypeptide(L)' 'MVASWQAMSEIIFEVKEDEVDGGYTAHALGYGIHTQGDSLEELRSMVKDAVACYFDGEPNRPSIIRLHFVRDEVLVQ' A
#
# COMPACT_ATOMS: atom_id res chain seq x y z
N MET A 1 10.75 2.76 27.81
CA MET A 1 11.62 2.12 26.91
C MET A 1 11.07 2.16 25.50
N VAL A 2 11.86 2.56 24.57
CA VAL A 2 11.37 2.81 23.23
C VAL A 2 11.60 1.68 22.26
N ALA A 3 12.33 0.67 22.67
CA ALA A 3 12.74 -0.39 21.74
C ALA A 3 11.57 -1.14 21.14
N SER A 4 10.48 -1.30 21.89
CA SER A 4 9.38 -2.13 21.44
C SER A 4 8.66 -1.55 20.22
N TRP A 5 8.52 -0.24 20.15
CA TRP A 5 7.79 0.31 19.00
C TRP A 5 8.69 0.59 17.82
N GLN A 6 9.99 0.44 17.98
CA GLN A 6 10.88 0.46 16.82
C GLN A 6 10.70 -0.79 15.97
N ALA A 7 10.19 -1.88 16.57
CA ALA A 7 9.91 -3.09 15.82
C ALA A 7 8.61 -3.02 15.04
N MET A 8 7.84 -1.93 15.21
CA MET A 8 6.54 -1.79 14.56
C MET A 8 6.64 -0.80 13.41
N SER A 9 7.62 -1.01 12.56
CA SER A 9 7.76 -0.17 11.39
C SER A 9 6.60 -0.40 10.42
N GLU A 10 6.23 0.66 9.74
CA GLU A 10 5.03 0.67 8.93
C GLU A 10 5.36 1.21 7.55
N ILE A 11 4.79 0.59 6.54
CA ILE A 11 4.80 1.13 5.19
C ILE A 11 3.37 1.50 4.81
N ILE A 12 3.19 2.66 4.20
CA ILE A 12 1.87 3.18 3.88
C ILE A 12 1.71 3.21 2.37
N PHE A 13 0.63 2.61 1.89
CA PHE A 13 0.26 2.66 0.48
C PHE A 13 -0.96 3.55 0.33
N GLU A 14 -0.91 4.48 -0.62
CA GLU A 14 -2.09 5.20 -1.06
C GLU A 14 -2.81 4.34 -2.09
N VAL A 15 -4.08 4.11 -1.85
CA VAL A 15 -4.90 3.28 -2.72
C VAL A 15 -5.96 4.14 -3.39
N LYS A 16 -6.07 4.02 -4.70
CA LYS A 16 -7.07 4.73 -5.48
C LYS A 16 -7.84 3.75 -6.33
N GLU A 17 -9.13 4.02 -6.44
CA GLU A 17 -9.99 3.26 -7.34
C GLU A 17 -9.93 3.88 -8.73
N ASP A 18 -9.80 3.04 -9.75
CA ASP A 18 -9.89 3.48 -11.13
C ASP A 18 -11.34 3.43 -11.56
N GLU A 19 -11.98 4.58 -11.60
CA GLU A 19 -13.41 4.65 -11.87
C GLU A 19 -13.73 4.48 -13.36
N VAL A 20 -12.72 4.57 -14.21
CA VAL A 20 -12.92 4.43 -15.65
C VAL A 20 -12.82 2.97 -16.07
N ASP A 21 -11.72 2.32 -15.70
CA ASP A 21 -11.44 0.95 -16.11
C ASP A 21 -11.75 -0.08 -15.04
N GLY A 22 -12.10 0.39 -13.85
CA GLY A 22 -12.30 -0.50 -12.71
C GLY A 22 -10.97 -0.88 -12.07
N GLY A 23 -11.07 -1.52 -10.91
CA GLY A 23 -9.88 -1.95 -10.19
C GLY A 23 -9.28 -0.87 -9.32
N TYR A 24 -8.11 -1.16 -8.79
CA TYR A 24 -7.46 -0.32 -7.80
C TYR A 24 -5.97 -0.27 -8.07
N THR A 25 -5.37 0.87 -7.74
CA THR A 25 -3.92 1.02 -7.77
C THR A 25 -3.42 1.34 -6.38
N ALA A 26 -2.20 0.94 -6.06
CA ALA A 26 -1.56 1.23 -4.79
C ALA A 26 -0.15 1.71 -5.03
N HIS A 27 0.25 2.70 -4.25
CA HIS A 27 1.55 3.33 -4.38
C HIS A 27 2.11 3.57 -2.98
N ALA A 28 3.30 3.07 -2.71
CA ALA A 28 3.93 3.20 -1.40
C ALA A 28 4.53 4.59 -1.23
N LEU A 29 4.22 5.23 -0.11
CA LEU A 29 4.80 6.53 0.20
C LEU A 29 6.26 6.36 0.61
N GLY A 30 7.14 7.09 -0.04
CA GLY A 30 8.56 7.05 0.27
C GLY A 30 9.32 5.90 -0.39
N TYR A 31 8.66 5.10 -1.20
CA TYR A 31 9.27 3.97 -1.90
C TYR A 31 8.78 3.95 -3.33
N GLY A 32 9.58 3.37 -4.20
CA GLY A 32 9.19 3.24 -5.61
C GLY A 32 8.40 1.97 -5.88
N ILE A 33 7.39 1.70 -5.06
CA ILE A 33 6.58 0.49 -5.19
C ILE A 33 5.19 0.87 -5.68
N HIS A 34 4.80 0.29 -6.83
CA HIS A 34 3.47 0.47 -7.40
C HIS A 34 2.90 -0.90 -7.69
N THR A 35 1.60 -1.05 -7.45
CA THR A 35 0.93 -2.29 -7.81
C THR A 35 -0.55 -2.00 -8.09
N GLN A 36 -1.27 -3.00 -8.55
CA GLN A 36 -2.67 -2.85 -8.90
C GLN A 36 -3.39 -4.19 -8.76
N GLY A 37 -4.69 -4.12 -8.71
CA GLY A 37 -5.52 -5.30 -8.66
C GLY A 37 -6.93 -4.98 -9.15
N ASP A 38 -7.63 -5.99 -9.65
CA ASP A 38 -8.99 -5.81 -10.17
C ASP A 38 -10.02 -5.73 -9.04
N SER A 39 -9.67 -6.22 -7.86
CA SER A 39 -10.51 -6.16 -6.68
C SER A 39 -9.68 -5.77 -5.49
N LEU A 40 -10.33 -5.42 -4.38
CA LEU A 40 -9.60 -5.12 -3.15
C LEU A 40 -8.86 -6.35 -2.62
N GLU A 41 -9.47 -7.52 -2.77
CA GLU A 41 -8.83 -8.75 -2.34
C GLU A 41 -7.55 -9.00 -3.13
N GLU A 42 -7.62 -8.85 -4.45
CA GLU A 42 -6.45 -9.01 -5.29
C GLU A 42 -5.40 -7.95 -4.97
N LEU A 43 -5.84 -6.71 -4.78
CA LEU A 43 -4.92 -5.62 -4.46
C LEU A 43 -4.15 -5.93 -3.17
N ARG A 44 -4.84 -6.42 -2.14
CA ARG A 44 -4.19 -6.76 -0.87
C ARG A 44 -3.11 -7.82 -1.07
N SER A 45 -3.42 -8.81 -1.88
CA SER A 45 -2.47 -9.86 -2.21
C SER A 45 -1.26 -9.30 -2.96
N MET A 46 -1.51 -8.44 -3.94
CA MET A 46 -0.45 -7.85 -4.74
C MET A 46 0.44 -6.92 -3.90
N VAL A 47 -0.16 -6.18 -2.97
CA VAL A 47 0.61 -5.32 -2.08
C VAL A 47 1.53 -6.14 -1.20
N LYS A 48 1.03 -7.22 -0.63
CA LYS A 48 1.85 -8.09 0.21
C LYS A 48 3.01 -8.68 -0.57
N ASP A 49 2.75 -9.13 -1.79
CA ASP A 49 3.79 -9.69 -2.64
C ASP A 49 4.84 -8.64 -3.00
N ALA A 50 4.39 -7.43 -3.30
CA ALA A 50 5.30 -6.34 -3.66
C ALA A 50 6.21 -5.97 -2.50
N VAL A 51 5.67 -5.89 -1.28
CA VAL A 51 6.46 -5.59 -0.10
C VAL A 51 7.45 -6.71 0.16
N ALA A 52 7.01 -7.96 0.08
CA ALA A 52 7.89 -9.10 0.30
C ALA A 52 9.04 -9.10 -0.69
N CYS A 53 8.76 -8.79 -1.95
CA CYS A 53 9.78 -8.75 -2.99
C CYS A 53 10.76 -7.60 -2.79
N TYR A 54 10.24 -6.41 -2.51
CA TYR A 54 11.07 -5.21 -2.36
C TYR A 54 12.02 -5.33 -1.18
N PHE A 55 11.56 -5.91 -0.08
CA PHE A 55 12.34 -6.01 1.14
C PHE A 55 12.95 -7.41 1.33
N ASP A 56 13.07 -8.17 0.27
CA ASP A 56 13.62 -9.51 0.35
C ASP A 56 15.06 -9.44 0.86
N GLY A 57 15.33 -10.18 1.95
CA GLY A 57 16.65 -10.19 2.55
C GLY A 57 16.96 -9.00 3.44
N GLU A 58 16.04 -8.04 3.56
CA GLU A 58 16.27 -6.85 4.37
C GLU A 58 15.87 -7.11 5.82
N PRO A 59 16.76 -6.84 6.78
CA PRO A 59 16.41 -7.04 8.18
C PRO A 59 15.40 -6.01 8.70
N ASN A 60 15.28 -4.87 8.05
CA ASN A 60 14.38 -3.78 8.49
C ASN A 60 13.06 -3.78 7.73
N ARG A 61 12.62 -4.94 7.34
CA ARG A 61 11.38 -5.11 6.63
C ARG A 61 10.21 -4.60 7.49
N PRO A 62 9.27 -3.82 6.90
CA PRO A 62 8.12 -3.33 7.66
C PRO A 62 7.26 -4.49 8.16
N SER A 63 6.80 -4.36 9.40
CA SER A 63 5.93 -5.36 9.98
C SER A 63 4.46 -5.03 9.80
N ILE A 64 4.16 -3.77 9.44
CA ILE A 64 2.79 -3.31 9.25
C ILE A 64 2.66 -2.69 7.87
N ILE A 65 1.64 -3.09 7.15
CA ILE A 65 1.27 -2.48 5.87
C ILE A 65 -0.05 -1.77 6.09
N ARG A 66 -0.07 -0.46 5.88
CA ARG A 66 -1.28 0.33 5.98
C ARG A 66 -1.76 0.71 4.60
N LEU A 67 -3.02 0.48 4.33
CA LEU A 67 -3.65 0.93 3.09
C LEU A 67 -4.46 2.16 3.41
N HIS A 68 -4.07 3.27 2.81
CA HIS A 68 -4.74 4.55 2.98
C HIS A 68 -5.53 4.82 1.70
N PHE A 69 -6.85 4.78 1.80
CA PHE A 69 -7.72 4.94 0.64
C PHE A 69 -7.94 6.42 0.38
N VAL A 70 -7.62 6.85 -0.84
CA VAL A 70 -7.80 8.22 -1.29
C VAL A 70 -8.98 8.23 -2.24
N ARG A 71 -9.91 9.13 -2.01
CA ARG A 71 -11.10 9.21 -2.81
C ARG A 71 -11.40 10.67 -3.15
N ASP A 72 -11.62 10.92 -4.43
CA ASP A 72 -12.04 12.23 -4.91
C ASP A 72 -13.55 12.26 -5.06
N GLU A 73 -14.13 13.38 -4.69
CA GLU A 73 -15.54 13.61 -4.94
C GLU A 73 -15.66 14.94 -5.66
N VAL A 74 -16.34 14.94 -6.80
CA VAL A 74 -16.49 16.13 -7.62
C VAL A 74 -17.92 16.60 -7.54
N LEU A 75 -18.10 17.84 -7.07
CA LEU A 75 -19.41 18.46 -7.02
C LEU A 75 -19.45 19.56 -8.08
N VAL A 76 -20.47 19.51 -8.90
CA VAL A 76 -20.65 20.48 -9.98
C VAL A 76 -21.69 21.49 -9.55
N GLN A 77 -21.35 22.78 -9.71
CA GLN A 77 -22.29 23.85 -9.39
C GLN A 77 -22.96 24.44 -10.62
#